data_8fd8c0f4c14d5b54015f3e1890e1a2de
#
_entry.id   8fd8c0f4c14d5b54015f3e1890e1a2de
#
_cell.length_a   1.000
_cell.length_b   1.000
_cell.length_c   1.000
_cell.angle_alpha   90.00
_cell.angle_beta   90.00
_cell.angle_gamma   90.00
#
_symmetry.space_group_name_H-M   'P 1'
#
loop_
_entity.id
_entity.type
_entity.pdbx_description
1 polymer ?
#
loop_
_entity_poly.entity_id
_entity_poly.type
_entity_poly.pdbx_seq_one_letter_code
_entity_poly.pdbx_strand_id
1 'polypeptide(L)'
;MNYVDVCAILNEKPREVYTSATSSNLCAEVMLPPVGNKAPTVLTFHVYGKACDKFKEFVKGSRIYIHGAKLRFDLESKAYSLHGGVIAQVTEAFPVLNNVILTGRCIKDIDQEDARAFKTTADGLMIANQTISVNTGRNQADLFNFYAINTAQDKLNQAELLVNFTRKGVGITIRGRLVTDAWTDKETQQRRSVTKIQLVQMTLAPKNGESQSKSVASQTTVASTDNVASLWGGKTVEESTDPWTQTSGGGLPDLPGQYGSAPNFDDNEPPF
;
A
#
# COMPACT_ATOMS: atom_id res chain seq x y z
N MET A 1 1.43 -0.31 -6.84
CA MET A 1 2.00 -1.25 -5.85
C MET A 1 0.90 -1.68 -4.91
N ASN A 2 0.82 -2.96 -4.58
CA ASN A 2 -0.12 -3.51 -3.61
C ASN A 2 0.67 -4.55 -2.80
N TYR A 3 0.88 -4.28 -1.54
CA TYR A 3 1.81 -5.04 -0.71
C TYR A 3 1.33 -5.07 0.75
N VAL A 4 1.28 -6.26 1.33
CA VAL A 4 0.78 -6.47 2.69
C VAL A 4 1.73 -7.36 3.48
N ASP A 5 2.08 -6.90 4.67
CA ASP A 5 2.82 -7.66 5.69
C ASP A 5 2.01 -7.73 6.96
N VAL A 6 1.62 -8.93 7.36
CA VAL A 6 0.79 -9.11 8.54
C VAL A 6 1.21 -10.33 9.36
N CYS A 7 1.04 -10.23 10.67
CA CYS A 7 0.98 -11.39 11.55
C CYS A 7 -0.48 -11.74 11.81
N ALA A 8 -0.83 -12.98 11.58
CA ALA A 8 -2.19 -13.47 11.73
C ALA A 8 -2.23 -14.82 12.47
N ILE A 9 -3.39 -15.14 12.99
CA ILE A 9 -3.70 -16.44 13.59
C ILE A 9 -4.69 -17.14 12.67
N LEU A 10 -4.44 -18.40 12.34
CA LEU A 10 -5.36 -19.21 11.55
C LEU A 10 -6.62 -19.53 12.37
N ASN A 11 -7.77 -19.09 11.89
CA ASN A 11 -9.07 -19.35 12.51
C ASN A 11 -9.61 -20.74 12.19
N GLU A 12 -9.18 -21.30 11.07
CA GLU A 12 -9.56 -22.62 10.59
C GLU A 12 -8.36 -23.32 9.93
N LYS A 13 -8.47 -24.64 9.73
CA LYS A 13 -7.49 -25.38 8.93
C LYS A 13 -7.61 -24.98 7.46
N PRO A 14 -6.47 -24.85 6.73
CA PRO A 14 -6.50 -24.58 5.30
C PRO A 14 -7.37 -25.59 4.53
N ARG A 15 -8.22 -25.08 3.65
CA ARG A 15 -9.12 -25.88 2.79
C ARG A 15 -8.81 -25.65 1.32
N GLU A 16 -9.04 -26.67 0.52
CA GLU A 16 -8.86 -26.59 -0.93
C GLU A 16 -10.01 -25.81 -1.55
N VAL A 17 -9.67 -24.84 -2.38
CA VAL A 17 -10.60 -24.12 -3.25
C VAL A 17 -10.58 -24.76 -4.64
N TYR A 18 -9.39 -25.04 -5.13
CA TYR A 18 -9.16 -25.63 -6.44
C TYR A 18 -7.82 -26.35 -6.46
N THR A 19 -7.79 -27.53 -7.04
CA THR A 19 -6.56 -28.29 -7.30
C THR A 19 -6.64 -28.93 -8.67
N SER A 20 -5.59 -28.72 -9.47
CA SER A 20 -5.36 -29.40 -10.74
C SER A 20 -3.95 -29.98 -10.75
N ALA A 21 -3.62 -30.73 -11.79
CA ALA A 21 -2.27 -31.30 -11.97
C ALA A 21 -1.15 -30.24 -11.98
N THR A 22 -1.47 -28.99 -12.35
CA THR A 22 -0.49 -27.91 -12.52
C THR A 22 -0.69 -26.73 -11.58
N SER A 23 -1.82 -26.66 -10.86
CA SER A 23 -2.14 -25.50 -10.02
C SER A 23 -2.97 -25.91 -8.80
N SER A 24 -2.60 -25.41 -7.65
CA SER A 24 -3.34 -25.55 -6.39
C SER A 24 -3.69 -24.19 -5.83
N ASN A 25 -4.88 -24.08 -5.27
CA ASN A 25 -5.33 -22.91 -4.52
C ASN A 25 -5.95 -23.38 -3.19
N LEU A 26 -5.37 -22.94 -2.10
CA LEU A 26 -5.88 -23.17 -0.76
C LEU A 26 -6.33 -21.84 -0.16
N CYS A 27 -7.33 -21.89 0.70
CA CYS A 27 -7.67 -20.73 1.52
C CYS A 27 -7.89 -21.14 2.98
N ALA A 28 -7.73 -20.15 3.85
CA ALA A 28 -8.13 -20.23 5.24
C ALA A 28 -8.58 -18.86 5.74
N GLU A 29 -9.44 -18.87 6.72
CA GLU A 29 -9.75 -17.67 7.48
C GLU A 29 -8.59 -17.36 8.43
N VAL A 30 -8.12 -16.12 8.40
CA VAL A 30 -7.05 -15.61 9.25
C VAL A 30 -7.54 -14.42 10.04
N MET A 31 -7.11 -14.32 11.29
CA MET A 31 -7.45 -13.25 12.20
C MET A 31 -6.20 -12.43 12.53
N LEU A 32 -6.25 -11.15 12.21
CA LEU A 32 -5.25 -10.18 12.63
C LEU A 32 -5.59 -9.70 14.04
N PRO A 33 -4.60 -9.53 14.91
CA PRO A 33 -4.80 -8.94 16.22
C PRO A 33 -5.47 -7.57 16.16
N PRO A 34 -6.27 -7.22 17.15
CA PRO A 34 -6.93 -5.92 17.21
C PRO A 34 -5.94 -4.77 17.27
N VAL A 35 -6.32 -3.62 16.73
CA VAL A 35 -5.56 -2.37 16.79
C VAL A 35 -6.23 -1.46 17.81
N GLY A 36 -5.59 -1.23 18.95
CA GLY A 36 -6.19 -0.48 20.06
C GLY A 36 -7.49 -1.12 20.53
N ASN A 37 -8.55 -0.32 20.62
CA ASN A 37 -9.88 -0.78 21.09
C ASN A 37 -10.78 -1.30 19.94
N LYS A 38 -10.22 -1.59 18.77
CA LYS A 38 -10.98 -2.10 17.62
C LYS A 38 -11.17 -3.61 17.70
N ALA A 39 -12.15 -4.13 16.96
CA ALA A 39 -12.35 -5.56 16.83
C ALA A 39 -11.18 -6.23 16.08
N PRO A 40 -10.91 -7.52 16.32
CA PRO A 40 -9.99 -8.28 15.47
C PRO A 40 -10.45 -8.25 14.02
N THR A 41 -9.49 -8.16 13.10
CA THR A 41 -9.79 -8.17 11.66
C THR A 41 -9.72 -9.59 11.13
N VAL A 42 -10.83 -10.07 10.59
CA VAL A 42 -10.93 -11.41 10.00
C VAL A 42 -10.91 -11.28 8.48
N LEU A 43 -10.07 -12.06 7.81
CA LEU A 43 -9.86 -12.04 6.37
C LEU A 43 -9.74 -13.45 5.82
N THR A 44 -10.13 -13.66 4.57
CA THR A 44 -9.80 -14.87 3.83
C THR A 44 -8.40 -14.70 3.22
N PHE A 45 -7.54 -15.68 3.46
CA PHE A 45 -6.19 -15.73 2.90
C PHE A 45 -6.09 -16.85 1.86
N HIS A 46 -5.70 -16.50 0.64
CA HIS A 46 -5.52 -17.40 -0.50
C HIS A 46 -4.05 -17.66 -0.79
N VAL A 47 -3.69 -18.92 -0.90
CA VAL A 47 -2.32 -19.39 -1.19
C VAL A 47 -2.31 -20.18 -2.48
N TYR A 48 -1.29 -19.98 -3.31
CA TYR A 48 -1.21 -20.54 -4.65
C TYR A 48 0.08 -21.34 -4.88
N GLY A 49 -0.03 -22.35 -5.75
CA GLY A 49 1.10 -23.12 -6.25
C GLY A 49 1.86 -23.86 -5.15
N LYS A 50 3.18 -23.88 -5.23
CA LYS A 50 4.05 -24.61 -4.30
C LYS A 50 3.94 -24.20 -2.83
N ALA A 51 3.50 -22.97 -2.56
CA ALA A 51 3.28 -22.52 -1.18
C ALA A 51 2.12 -23.26 -0.49
N CYS A 52 1.22 -23.89 -1.26
CA CYS A 52 0.14 -24.71 -0.75
C CYS A 52 0.64 -25.93 0.05
N ASP A 53 1.76 -26.53 -0.36
CA ASP A 53 2.28 -27.73 0.32
C ASP A 53 2.64 -27.41 1.78
N LYS A 54 3.34 -26.30 2.00
CA LYS A 54 3.64 -25.83 3.34
C LYS A 54 2.38 -25.33 4.08
N PHE A 55 1.44 -24.71 3.38
CA PHE A 55 0.25 -24.18 4.00
C PHE A 55 -0.69 -25.26 4.53
N LYS A 56 -0.73 -26.43 3.87
CA LYS A 56 -1.50 -27.61 4.33
C LYS A 56 -1.09 -28.13 5.72
N GLU A 57 0.18 -27.89 6.09
CA GLU A 57 0.73 -28.37 7.37
C GLU A 57 0.23 -27.53 8.57
N PHE A 58 -0.25 -26.32 8.32
CA PHE A 58 -0.70 -25.45 9.38
C PHE A 58 -2.07 -25.89 9.92
N VAL A 59 -2.24 -25.70 11.23
CA VAL A 59 -3.47 -26.04 11.94
C VAL A 59 -4.16 -24.78 12.47
N LYS A 60 -5.43 -24.91 12.83
CA LYS A 60 -6.15 -23.84 13.54
C LYS A 60 -5.36 -23.41 14.77
N GLY A 61 -5.26 -22.10 15.00
CA GLY A 61 -4.46 -21.48 16.05
C GLY A 61 -3.00 -21.24 15.69
N SER A 62 -2.50 -21.76 14.57
CA SER A 62 -1.14 -21.45 14.10
C SER A 62 -0.97 -19.95 13.90
N ARG A 63 0.07 -19.38 14.51
CA ARG A 63 0.46 -18.00 14.26
C ARG A 63 1.40 -17.95 13.06
N ILE A 64 1.04 -17.16 12.07
CA ILE A 64 1.76 -17.06 10.81
C ILE A 64 2.12 -15.60 10.50
N TYR A 65 3.29 -15.42 9.89
CA TYR A 65 3.69 -14.20 9.23
C TYR A 65 3.45 -14.35 7.73
N ILE A 66 2.69 -13.44 7.16
CA ILE A 66 2.38 -13.34 5.74
C ILE A 66 3.13 -12.12 5.20
N HIS A 67 4.07 -12.35 4.28
CA HIS A 67 4.94 -11.33 3.71
C HIS A 67 4.66 -11.15 2.22
N GLY A 68 4.46 -9.91 1.80
CA GLY A 68 4.31 -9.57 0.40
C GLY A 68 3.00 -10.04 -0.25
N ALA A 69 1.97 -10.32 0.54
CA ALA A 69 0.65 -10.63 0.01
C ALA A 69 0.05 -9.42 -0.72
N LYS A 70 -0.92 -9.68 -1.59
CA LYS A 70 -1.74 -8.66 -2.24
C LYS A 70 -3.09 -8.57 -1.55
N LEU A 71 -3.52 -7.36 -1.24
CA LEU A 71 -4.87 -7.09 -0.76
C LEU A 71 -5.82 -7.06 -1.97
N ARG A 72 -6.99 -7.68 -1.83
CA ARG A 72 -8.09 -7.60 -2.78
C ARG A 72 -9.34 -7.15 -2.05
N PHE A 73 -10.22 -6.49 -2.76
CA PHE A 73 -11.52 -6.10 -2.26
C PHE A 73 -12.59 -6.68 -3.17
N ASP A 74 -13.44 -7.51 -2.62
CA ASP A 74 -14.58 -8.08 -3.31
C ASP A 74 -15.78 -7.12 -3.17
N LEU A 75 -16.30 -6.68 -4.30
CA LEU A 75 -17.42 -5.72 -4.34
C LEU A 75 -18.75 -6.36 -3.93
N GLU A 76 -18.95 -7.64 -4.17
CA GLU A 76 -20.19 -8.35 -3.85
C GLU A 76 -20.28 -8.63 -2.34
N SER A 77 -19.27 -9.26 -1.79
CA SER A 77 -19.21 -9.57 -0.36
C SER A 77 -18.80 -8.37 0.50
N LYS A 78 -18.29 -7.29 -0.11
CA LYS A 78 -17.70 -6.11 0.56
C LYS A 78 -16.61 -6.47 1.56
N ALA A 79 -15.88 -7.54 1.28
CA ALA A 79 -14.85 -8.09 2.14
C ALA A 79 -13.47 -7.94 1.54
N TYR A 80 -12.47 -7.80 2.42
CA TYR A 80 -11.08 -7.88 2.04
C TYR A 80 -10.58 -9.33 2.10
N SER A 81 -9.66 -9.65 1.18
CA SER A 81 -8.93 -10.91 1.17
C SER A 81 -7.45 -10.69 0.89
N LEU A 82 -6.61 -11.60 1.36
CA LEU A 82 -5.18 -11.61 1.12
C LEU A 82 -4.84 -12.69 0.09
N HIS A 83 -3.95 -12.39 -0.84
CA HIS A 83 -3.61 -13.28 -1.94
C HIS A 83 -2.11 -13.44 -2.12
N GLY A 84 -1.63 -14.68 -2.09
CA GLY A 84 -0.23 -15.02 -2.30
C GLY A 84 0.69 -14.56 -1.17
N GLY A 85 1.96 -14.34 -1.50
CA GLY A 85 2.99 -13.98 -0.52
C GLY A 85 3.78 -15.16 0.00
N VAL A 86 4.74 -14.86 0.85
CA VAL A 86 5.56 -15.85 1.57
C VAL A 86 4.98 -16.06 2.95
N ILE A 87 4.91 -17.33 3.39
CA ILE A 87 4.31 -17.70 4.67
C ILE A 87 5.38 -18.33 5.55
N ALA A 88 5.43 -17.88 6.80
CA ALA A 88 6.26 -18.48 7.83
C ALA A 88 5.46 -18.66 9.11
N GLN A 89 5.65 -19.78 9.79
CA GLN A 89 5.17 -19.94 11.16
C GLN A 89 6.05 -19.12 12.09
N VAL A 90 5.44 -18.42 13.03
CA VAL A 90 6.14 -17.56 13.97
C VAL A 90 5.68 -17.82 15.40
N THR A 91 6.54 -17.51 16.35
CA THR A 91 6.26 -17.63 17.78
C THR A 91 5.53 -16.38 18.30
N GLU A 92 5.07 -16.44 19.55
CA GLU A 92 4.46 -15.29 20.23
C GLU A 92 5.42 -14.09 20.40
N ALA A 93 6.72 -14.37 20.46
CA ALA A 93 7.75 -13.34 20.54
C ALA A 93 7.90 -12.51 19.26
N PHE A 94 7.37 -13.00 18.13
CA PHE A 94 7.41 -12.25 16.89
C PHE A 94 6.48 -11.02 16.96
N PRO A 95 6.94 -9.84 16.54
CA PRO A 95 6.17 -8.60 16.65
C PRO A 95 4.83 -8.69 15.90
N VAL A 96 3.82 -8.03 16.44
CA VAL A 96 2.54 -7.87 15.75
C VAL A 96 2.72 -6.91 14.59
N LEU A 97 2.55 -7.44 13.38
CA LEU A 97 2.62 -6.65 12.15
C LEU A 97 1.24 -6.54 11.52
N ASN A 98 0.89 -5.34 11.12
CA ASN A 98 -0.31 -5.04 10.33
C ASN A 98 0.04 -3.84 9.45
N ASN A 99 0.63 -4.13 8.30
CA ASN A 99 1.16 -3.13 7.41
C ASN A 99 0.64 -3.35 5.99
N VAL A 100 -0.03 -2.35 5.46
CA VAL A 100 -0.58 -2.31 4.10
C VAL A 100 0.05 -1.15 3.36
N ILE A 101 0.65 -1.41 2.20
CA ILE A 101 1.22 -0.38 1.33
C ILE A 101 0.53 -0.46 -0.03
N LEU A 102 -0.17 0.60 -0.39
CA LEU A 102 -0.89 0.71 -1.66
C LEU A 102 -0.43 1.96 -2.41
N THR A 103 -0.15 1.79 -3.70
CA THR A 103 0.12 2.91 -4.61
C THR A 103 -0.95 2.92 -5.68
N GLY A 104 -1.63 4.04 -5.82
CA GLY A 104 -2.75 4.18 -6.74
C GLY A 104 -3.06 5.64 -7.07
N ARG A 105 -4.25 5.88 -7.59
CA ARG A 105 -4.76 7.22 -7.89
C ARG A 105 -6.05 7.47 -7.13
N CYS A 106 -6.20 8.66 -6.57
CA CYS A 106 -7.45 9.10 -5.96
C CYS A 106 -8.56 9.14 -7.02
N ILE A 107 -9.74 8.57 -6.70
CA ILE A 107 -10.85 8.50 -7.65
C ILE A 107 -11.78 9.71 -7.60
N LYS A 108 -11.72 10.48 -6.50
CA LYS A 108 -12.57 11.65 -6.28
C LYS A 108 -11.85 12.71 -5.44
N ASP A 109 -12.38 13.91 -5.47
CA ASP A 109 -12.00 14.97 -4.52
C ASP A 109 -12.66 14.68 -3.16
N ILE A 110 -12.07 15.20 -2.10
CA ILE A 110 -12.69 15.17 -0.77
C ILE A 110 -13.55 16.43 -0.66
N ASP A 111 -14.86 16.21 -0.61
CA ASP A 111 -15.82 17.27 -0.32
C ASP A 111 -15.83 17.53 1.19
N GLN A 112 -15.48 18.75 1.58
CA GLN A 112 -15.43 19.14 3.00
C GLN A 112 -16.81 19.39 3.59
N GLU A 113 -17.83 19.60 2.77
CA GLU A 113 -19.22 19.78 3.19
C GLU A 113 -19.93 18.41 3.39
N ASP A 114 -19.42 17.35 2.74
CA ASP A 114 -19.93 16.00 2.98
C ASP A 114 -19.30 15.39 4.24
N ALA A 115 -20.09 15.29 5.31
CA ALA A 115 -19.70 14.69 6.58
C ALA A 115 -19.24 13.21 6.46
N ARG A 116 -19.52 12.53 5.33
CA ARG A 116 -19.01 11.18 5.02
C ARG A 116 -17.60 11.24 4.47
N ALA A 117 -17.22 12.31 3.78
CA ALA A 117 -15.91 12.50 3.23
C ALA A 117 -14.94 13.14 4.23
N PHE A 118 -15.40 14.18 4.94
CA PHE A 118 -14.62 14.87 5.95
C PHE A 118 -15.49 15.31 7.12
N LYS A 119 -15.00 15.16 8.34
CA LYS A 119 -15.66 15.69 9.54
C LYS A 119 -14.67 15.94 10.66
N THR A 120 -15.01 16.93 11.48
CA THR A 120 -14.37 17.14 12.77
C THR A 120 -15.39 16.78 13.87
N THR A 121 -14.99 15.91 14.80
CA THR A 121 -15.83 15.54 15.95
C THR A 121 -15.82 16.63 17.01
N ALA A 122 -16.77 16.57 17.95
CA ALA A 122 -16.82 17.50 19.09
C ALA A 122 -15.52 17.49 19.93
N ASP A 123 -14.84 16.36 19.96
CA ASP A 123 -13.55 16.18 20.66
C ASP A 123 -12.34 16.67 19.83
N GLY A 124 -12.57 17.33 18.71
CA GLY A 124 -11.53 17.85 17.84
C GLY A 124 -10.80 16.80 16.97
N LEU A 125 -11.35 15.58 16.86
CA LEU A 125 -10.80 14.57 15.93
C LEU A 125 -11.21 14.89 14.49
N MET A 126 -10.23 15.04 13.62
CA MET A 126 -10.42 15.17 12.18
C MET A 126 -10.41 13.79 11.53
N ILE A 127 -11.43 13.48 10.75
CA ILE A 127 -11.57 12.23 10.01
C ILE A 127 -11.77 12.56 8.54
N ALA A 128 -10.87 12.10 7.69
CA ALA A 128 -10.96 12.23 6.23
C ALA A 128 -11.00 10.86 5.56
N ASN A 129 -11.98 10.62 4.70
CA ASN A 129 -12.16 9.38 3.95
C ASN A 129 -11.82 9.61 2.48
N GLN A 130 -11.06 8.69 1.91
CA GLN A 130 -10.68 8.72 0.51
C GLN A 130 -10.68 7.31 -0.09
N THR A 131 -10.81 7.24 -1.40
CA THR A 131 -10.74 5.99 -2.17
C THR A 131 -9.66 6.09 -3.22
N ILE A 132 -8.83 5.06 -3.32
CA ILE A 132 -7.82 4.93 -4.37
C ILE A 132 -8.11 3.75 -5.28
N SER A 133 -7.80 3.93 -6.56
CA SER A 133 -7.76 2.87 -7.56
C SER A 133 -6.34 2.36 -7.68
N VAL A 134 -6.15 1.07 -7.45
CA VAL A 134 -4.85 0.38 -7.49
C VAL A 134 -4.88 -0.65 -8.60
N ASN A 135 -3.98 -0.55 -9.57
CA ASN A 135 -3.86 -1.53 -10.63
C ASN A 135 -3.43 -2.89 -10.07
N THR A 136 -4.20 -3.92 -10.33
CA THR A 136 -3.98 -5.29 -9.86
C THR A 136 -3.63 -6.26 -10.97
N GLY A 137 -3.80 -5.85 -12.22
CA GLY A 137 -3.49 -6.64 -13.41
C GLY A 137 -3.63 -5.82 -14.69
N ARG A 138 -3.57 -6.48 -15.83
CA ARG A 138 -3.81 -5.85 -17.13
C ARG A 138 -5.28 -5.44 -17.21
N ASN A 139 -5.56 -4.15 -17.28
CA ASN A 139 -6.91 -3.57 -17.35
C ASN A 139 -7.82 -3.90 -16.14
N GLN A 140 -7.23 -4.19 -14.99
CA GLN A 140 -7.97 -4.41 -13.75
C GLN A 140 -7.44 -3.52 -12.65
N ALA A 141 -8.36 -2.91 -11.90
CA ALA A 141 -8.03 -2.10 -10.75
C ALA A 141 -9.02 -2.41 -9.62
N ASP A 142 -8.49 -2.56 -8.43
CA ASP A 142 -9.29 -2.66 -7.23
C ASP A 142 -9.43 -1.28 -6.58
N LEU A 143 -10.58 -1.03 -5.99
CA LEU A 143 -10.87 0.20 -5.25
C LEU A 143 -10.67 -0.04 -3.75
N PHE A 144 -9.85 0.78 -3.13
CA PHE A 144 -9.56 0.68 -1.70
C PHE A 144 -10.00 1.94 -0.98
N ASN A 145 -10.93 1.78 -0.04
CA ASN A 145 -11.34 2.83 0.87
C ASN A 145 -10.37 2.90 2.05
N PHE A 146 -9.89 4.08 2.34
CA PHE A 146 -9.05 4.32 3.50
C PHE A 146 -9.45 5.64 4.19
N TYR A 147 -9.06 5.78 5.44
CA TYR A 147 -9.31 6.98 6.20
C TYR A 147 -8.09 7.41 7.00
N ALA A 148 -7.96 8.72 7.16
CA ALA A 148 -7.06 9.32 8.13
C ALA A 148 -7.85 9.79 9.33
N ILE A 149 -7.27 9.66 10.52
CA ILE A 149 -7.80 10.19 11.76
C ILE A 149 -6.65 10.86 12.51
N ASN A 150 -6.85 12.12 12.88
CA ASN A 150 -5.85 12.90 13.59
C ASN A 150 -6.49 13.73 14.68
N THR A 151 -5.74 13.98 15.74
CA THR A 151 -6.06 14.99 16.73
C THR A 151 -5.42 16.32 16.35
N ALA A 152 -5.95 17.42 16.88
CA ALA A 152 -5.34 18.74 16.70
C ALA A 152 -3.90 18.82 17.26
N GLN A 153 -3.51 17.89 18.13
CA GLN A 153 -2.19 17.83 18.77
C GLN A 153 -1.17 17.03 17.94
N ASP A 154 -1.61 16.30 16.89
CA ASP A 154 -0.71 15.53 16.03
C ASP A 154 0.18 16.47 15.23
N LYS A 155 1.50 16.30 15.35
CA LYS A 155 2.49 17.10 14.61
C LYS A 155 2.32 17.02 13.09
N LEU A 156 1.78 15.90 12.59
CA LEU A 156 1.51 15.68 11.18
C LEU A 156 0.05 15.26 11.02
N ASN A 157 -0.80 16.19 10.63
CA ASN A 157 -2.21 15.94 10.42
C ASN A 157 -2.46 15.32 9.04
N GLN A 158 -2.50 13.98 8.98
CA GLN A 158 -2.73 13.24 7.73
C GLN A 158 -4.14 13.50 7.16
N ALA A 159 -5.14 13.75 8.01
CA ALA A 159 -6.50 14.05 7.57
C ALA A 159 -6.56 15.39 6.83
N GLU A 160 -5.92 16.42 7.38
CA GLU A 160 -5.81 17.73 6.75
C GLU A 160 -4.99 17.69 5.45
N LEU A 161 -3.87 16.95 5.47
CA LEU A 161 -3.06 16.75 4.27
C LEU A 161 -3.85 16.04 3.15
N LEU A 162 -4.67 15.05 3.49
CA LEU A 162 -5.55 14.41 2.50
C LEU A 162 -6.50 15.43 1.87
N VAL A 163 -7.18 16.22 2.68
CA VAL A 163 -8.15 17.23 2.20
C VAL A 163 -7.47 18.27 1.32
N ASN A 164 -6.31 18.77 1.73
CA ASN A 164 -5.65 19.88 1.05
C ASN A 164 -4.93 19.47 -0.23
N PHE A 165 -4.37 18.28 -0.28
CA PHE A 165 -3.44 17.89 -1.34
C PHE A 165 -3.93 16.75 -2.24
N THR A 166 -5.02 16.04 -1.89
CA THR A 166 -5.56 15.02 -2.79
C THR A 166 -6.69 15.56 -3.66
N ARG A 167 -6.65 15.22 -4.93
CA ARG A 167 -7.68 15.55 -5.94
C ARG A 167 -7.85 14.31 -6.82
N LYS A 168 -8.98 14.23 -7.53
CA LYS A 168 -9.21 13.17 -8.52
C LYS A 168 -8.01 13.04 -9.45
N GLY A 169 -7.52 11.81 -9.63
CA GLY A 169 -6.39 11.49 -10.51
C GLY A 169 -5.00 11.66 -9.87
N VAL A 170 -4.89 12.30 -8.71
CA VAL A 170 -3.60 12.44 -8.01
C VAL A 170 -3.07 11.07 -7.62
N GLY A 171 -1.80 10.81 -7.98
CA GLY A 171 -1.08 9.61 -7.56
C GLY A 171 -0.67 9.69 -6.09
N ILE A 172 -0.92 8.62 -5.35
CA ILE A 172 -0.62 8.55 -3.93
C ILE A 172 -0.10 7.17 -3.56
N THR A 173 0.87 7.14 -2.67
CA THR A 173 1.27 5.92 -1.95
C THR A 173 0.84 6.08 -0.50
N ILE A 174 0.06 5.13 -0.02
CA ILE A 174 -0.37 5.07 1.37
C ILE A 174 0.30 3.90 2.08
N ARG A 175 0.67 4.12 3.33
CA ARG A 175 0.99 3.11 4.32
C ARG A 175 -0.07 3.15 5.39
N GLY A 176 -0.71 2.04 5.64
CA GLY A 176 -1.81 1.94 6.59
C GLY A 176 -1.84 0.60 7.30
N ARG A 177 -2.90 0.38 8.05
CA ARG A 177 -3.20 -0.88 8.74
C ARG A 177 -4.67 -1.24 8.55
N LEU A 178 -4.97 -2.53 8.52
CA LEU A 178 -6.34 -3.02 8.48
C LEU A 178 -6.97 -2.91 9.87
N VAL A 179 -8.15 -2.32 9.92
CA VAL A 179 -8.88 -2.08 11.17
C VAL A 179 -10.34 -2.43 10.96
N THR A 180 -10.92 -3.15 11.90
CA THR A 180 -12.34 -3.52 11.84
C THR A 180 -13.13 -2.73 12.89
N ASP A 181 -14.06 -1.93 12.40
CA ASP A 181 -15.09 -1.29 13.23
C ASP A 181 -16.25 -2.27 13.38
N ALA A 182 -16.67 -2.53 14.62
CA ALA A 182 -17.82 -3.36 14.91
C ALA A 182 -18.83 -2.58 15.77
N TRP A 183 -20.09 -2.66 15.41
CA TRP A 183 -21.19 -2.02 16.13
C TRP A 183 -22.44 -2.88 16.11
N THR A 184 -23.36 -2.60 17.00
CA THR A 184 -24.70 -3.18 16.97
C THR A 184 -25.63 -2.20 16.28
N ASP A 185 -26.28 -2.63 15.23
CA ASP A 185 -27.30 -1.87 14.52
C ASP A 185 -28.48 -1.61 15.46
N LYS A 186 -28.87 -0.35 15.62
CA LYS A 186 -29.89 0.05 16.60
C LYS A 186 -31.29 -0.43 16.24
N GLU A 187 -31.58 -0.58 14.95
CA GLU A 187 -32.89 -0.98 14.46
C GLU A 187 -33.04 -2.52 14.44
N THR A 188 -32.04 -3.21 13.92
CA THR A 188 -32.09 -4.66 13.74
C THR A 188 -31.47 -5.45 14.90
N GLN A 189 -30.77 -4.77 15.84
CA GLN A 189 -30.02 -5.37 16.95
C GLN A 189 -28.94 -6.37 16.46
N GLN A 190 -28.65 -6.37 15.19
CA GLN A 190 -27.62 -7.24 14.60
C GLN A 190 -26.25 -6.64 14.76
N ARG A 191 -25.27 -7.47 15.07
CA ARG A 191 -23.86 -7.08 15.08
C ARG A 191 -23.38 -6.92 13.65
N ARG A 192 -22.90 -5.74 13.33
CA ARG A 192 -22.31 -5.41 12.03
C ARG A 192 -20.83 -5.07 12.20
N SER A 193 -20.07 -5.32 11.16
CA SER A 193 -18.67 -4.94 11.14
C SER A 193 -18.27 -4.48 9.74
N VAL A 194 -17.29 -3.61 9.67
CA VAL A 194 -16.66 -3.17 8.43
C VAL A 194 -15.16 -3.06 8.62
N THR A 195 -14.41 -3.68 7.71
CA THR A 195 -12.97 -3.56 7.66
C THR A 195 -12.58 -2.39 6.76
N LYS A 196 -11.66 -1.55 7.22
CA LYS A 196 -11.14 -0.38 6.53
C LYS A 196 -9.62 -0.32 6.63
N ILE A 197 -9.00 0.49 5.79
CA ILE A 197 -7.58 0.81 5.91
C ILE A 197 -7.46 2.12 6.67
N GLN A 198 -6.83 2.09 7.85
CA GLN A 198 -6.47 3.30 8.58
C GLN A 198 -5.12 3.79 8.09
N LEU A 199 -5.06 5.03 7.63
CA LEU A 199 -3.83 5.66 7.16
C LEU A 199 -2.87 5.89 8.34
N VAL A 200 -1.60 5.56 8.13
CA VAL A 200 -0.49 5.87 9.04
C VAL A 200 0.39 6.93 8.41
N GLN A 201 0.64 6.81 7.11
CA GLN A 201 1.51 7.73 6.37
C GLN A 201 1.08 7.76 4.90
N MET A 202 1.24 8.90 4.26
CA MET A 202 1.07 9.03 2.82
C MET A 202 2.22 9.76 2.16
N THR A 203 2.42 9.50 0.88
CA THR A 203 3.34 10.20 -0.01
C THR A 203 2.61 10.48 -1.32
N LEU A 204 2.60 11.73 -1.75
CA LEU A 204 2.02 12.12 -3.03
C LEU A 204 3.03 11.87 -4.14
N ALA A 205 2.56 11.36 -5.28
CA ALA A 205 3.40 11.30 -6.47
C ALA A 205 3.70 12.71 -6.98
N PRO A 206 4.90 12.96 -7.51
CA PRO A 206 5.20 14.24 -8.15
C PRO A 206 4.21 14.48 -9.30
N LYS A 207 3.82 15.74 -9.52
CA LYS A 207 2.99 16.10 -10.67
C LYS A 207 3.77 15.80 -11.95
N ASN A 208 3.18 15.00 -12.84
CA ASN A 208 3.75 14.78 -14.17
C ASN A 208 3.76 16.13 -14.91
N GLY A 209 4.95 16.70 -15.15
CA GLY A 209 5.11 17.93 -15.90
C GLY A 209 6.19 18.88 -15.39
N GLU A 210 6.58 18.78 -14.13
CA GLU A 210 7.78 19.45 -13.64
C GLU A 210 8.87 18.41 -13.46
N SER A 211 9.66 18.18 -14.51
CA SER A 211 11.02 17.64 -14.35
C SER A 211 11.68 18.55 -13.32
N GLN A 212 11.84 18.08 -12.11
CA GLN A 212 12.71 18.72 -11.13
C GLN A 212 14.16 18.59 -11.58
N SER A 213 14.53 19.35 -12.62
CA SER A 213 15.88 19.81 -12.85
C SER A 213 16.08 21.18 -12.20
N LYS A 214 15.64 21.31 -10.96
CA LYS A 214 16.17 22.31 -10.03
C LYS A 214 16.77 21.54 -8.88
N SER A 215 18.02 21.10 -9.09
CA SER A 215 18.96 20.98 -7.99
C SER A 215 18.77 22.25 -7.15
N VAL A 216 18.32 22.07 -5.91
CA VAL A 216 18.47 23.10 -4.89
C VAL A 216 19.99 23.25 -4.73
N ALA A 217 20.55 24.15 -5.52
CA ALA A 217 21.82 24.74 -5.18
C ALA A 217 21.53 25.50 -3.88
N SER A 218 21.79 24.85 -2.76
CA SER A 218 21.94 25.50 -1.48
C SER A 218 23.01 26.57 -1.69
N GLN A 219 22.57 27.82 -1.84
CA GLN A 219 23.44 28.94 -1.60
C GLN A 219 23.77 28.94 -0.10
N THR A 220 24.69 28.08 0.26
CA THR A 220 25.45 28.26 1.48
C THR A 220 26.42 29.38 1.20
N THR A 221 26.10 30.56 1.66
CA THR A 221 27.08 31.62 1.87
C THR A 221 28.15 31.06 2.79
N VAL A 222 29.26 30.68 2.19
CA VAL A 222 30.45 30.24 2.92
C VAL A 222 31.05 31.48 3.58
N ALA A 223 30.75 31.67 4.84
CA ALA A 223 31.66 32.45 5.69
C ALA A 223 32.92 31.59 5.85
N SER A 224 34.03 32.08 5.35
CA SER A 224 35.33 31.49 5.51
C SER A 224 35.66 31.31 6.99
N THR A 225 35.82 30.07 7.39
CA THR A 225 36.58 29.69 8.58
C THR A 225 37.55 28.58 8.19
N ASP A 226 38.76 29.01 7.87
CA ASP A 226 39.95 28.17 8.04
C ASP A 226 39.97 27.62 9.46
N ASN A 227 40.08 26.30 9.60
CA ASN A 227 40.43 25.50 10.76
C ASN A 227 39.48 24.33 11.11
N VAL A 228 39.33 23.38 10.18
CA VAL A 228 38.86 22.02 10.58
C VAL A 228 39.66 20.90 9.91
N ALA A 229 40.77 21.19 9.24
CA ALA A 229 41.58 20.15 8.56
C ALA A 229 42.53 19.38 9.48
N SER A 230 42.51 19.60 10.78
CA SER A 230 43.46 18.93 11.71
C SER A 230 42.87 17.89 12.64
N LEU A 231 41.61 17.53 12.52
CA LEU A 231 40.98 16.59 13.49
C LEU A 231 40.78 15.15 12.99
N TRP A 232 41.03 14.89 11.70
CA TRP A 232 40.97 13.51 11.17
C TRP A 232 42.21 13.25 10.34
N GLY A 233 43.23 12.68 11.00
CA GLY A 233 44.45 12.22 10.37
C GLY A 233 44.18 11.11 9.35
N GLY A 234 43.94 11.48 8.10
CA GLY A 234 43.80 10.58 6.96
C GLY A 234 44.77 10.93 5.86
N LYS A 235 45.73 10.04 5.60
CA LYS A 235 46.71 10.11 4.54
C LYS A 235 46.04 10.31 3.18
N THR A 236 46.60 11.21 2.39
CA THR A 236 46.36 11.33 0.94
C THR A 236 46.59 9.99 0.27
N VAL A 237 45.56 9.45 -0.35
CA VAL A 237 45.66 8.29 -1.28
C VAL A 237 45.64 8.86 -2.68
N GLU A 238 46.68 8.44 -3.42
CA GLU A 238 46.90 8.77 -4.83
C GLU A 238 45.73 8.37 -5.72
N GLU A 239 45.53 9.15 -6.73
CA GLU A 239 44.64 9.03 -7.87
C GLU A 239 44.67 7.62 -8.48
N SER A 240 43.63 6.81 -8.30
CA SER A 240 43.45 5.55 -9.02
C SER A 240 42.49 5.79 -10.17
N THR A 241 43.02 5.73 -11.36
CA THR A 241 42.30 5.73 -12.64
C THR A 241 41.26 4.64 -12.71
N ASP A 242 40.01 5.03 -12.88
CA ASP A 242 38.85 4.16 -13.07
C ASP A 242 38.93 3.42 -14.43
N PRO A 243 38.92 2.08 -14.45
CA PRO A 243 39.09 1.30 -15.69
C PRO A 243 37.83 1.24 -16.59
N TRP A 244 36.75 1.94 -16.28
CA TRP A 244 35.47 1.80 -17.01
C TRP A 244 35.13 2.92 -18.01
N THR A 245 36.04 3.85 -18.28
CA THR A 245 35.83 4.95 -19.24
C THR A 245 36.57 4.74 -20.55
N GLN A 246 36.42 3.59 -21.23
CA GLN A 246 36.74 3.50 -22.67
C GLN A 246 35.99 2.29 -23.29
N THR A 247 34.86 2.58 -23.94
CA THR A 247 34.54 2.00 -25.25
C THR A 247 33.46 2.86 -25.92
N SER A 248 33.91 3.74 -26.75
CA SER A 248 33.12 4.37 -27.80
C SER A 248 32.96 3.39 -28.97
N GLY A 249 31.74 3.35 -29.52
CA GLY A 249 31.54 2.90 -30.90
C GLY A 249 31.04 1.46 -31.08
N GLY A 250 29.73 1.30 -31.19
CA GLY A 250 29.09 0.12 -31.72
C GLY A 250 27.65 0.44 -32.06
N GLY A 251 27.41 0.74 -33.34
CA GLY A 251 26.04 1.05 -33.84
C GLY A 251 25.10 -0.13 -33.67
N LEU A 252 23.91 0.13 -33.25
CA LEU A 252 22.80 -0.81 -33.24
C LEU A 252 22.28 -1.01 -34.67
N PRO A 253 21.97 -2.25 -35.09
CA PRO A 253 21.37 -2.50 -36.39
C PRO A 253 19.89 -2.06 -36.42
N ASP A 254 19.51 -1.43 -37.53
CA ASP A 254 18.16 -1.03 -37.88
C ASP A 254 17.21 -2.24 -37.88
N LEU A 255 16.14 -2.16 -37.09
CA LEU A 255 14.99 -3.04 -37.17
C LEU A 255 13.92 -2.40 -38.06
N PRO A 256 13.39 -3.12 -39.07
CA PRO A 256 12.39 -2.58 -39.97
C PRO A 256 11.05 -2.37 -39.26
N GLY A 257 10.50 -1.17 -39.44
CA GLY A 257 9.23 -0.76 -38.87
C GLY A 257 8.03 -1.46 -39.49
N GLN A 258 7.10 -1.83 -38.64
CA GLN A 258 5.68 -1.88 -38.93
C GLN A 258 4.91 -1.53 -37.66
N TYR A 259 4.59 -0.27 -37.51
CA TYR A 259 3.57 0.17 -36.56
C TYR A 259 2.26 0.34 -37.30
N GLY A 260 1.35 -0.60 -37.12
CA GLY A 260 -0.04 -0.46 -37.47
C GLY A 260 -0.70 0.62 -36.62
N SER A 261 -1.47 1.47 -37.29
CA SER A 261 -2.25 2.56 -36.72
C SER A 261 -3.13 2.09 -35.55
N ALA A 262 -3.09 2.84 -34.47
CA ALA A 262 -3.96 2.67 -33.30
C ALA A 262 -5.45 2.89 -33.70
N PRO A 263 -6.39 2.12 -33.13
CA PRO A 263 -7.81 2.35 -33.34
C PRO A 263 -8.26 3.61 -32.59
N ASN A 264 -9.03 4.45 -33.30
CA ASN A 264 -9.77 5.57 -32.72
C ASN A 264 -10.79 5.05 -31.71
N PHE A 265 -10.74 5.56 -30.49
CA PHE A 265 -11.82 5.42 -29.53
C PHE A 265 -12.73 6.65 -29.63
N ASP A 266 -14.00 6.42 -29.92
CA ASP A 266 -15.05 7.42 -29.81
C ASP A 266 -15.33 7.73 -28.33
N ASP A 267 -15.26 9.03 -28.01
CA ASP A 267 -15.44 9.57 -26.65
C ASP A 267 -16.91 9.76 -26.23
N ASN A 268 -17.83 8.89 -26.66
CA ASN A 268 -19.26 9.10 -26.38
C ASN A 268 -19.98 7.83 -25.90
N GLU A 269 -19.57 7.24 -24.79
CA GLU A 269 -20.46 6.38 -24.01
C GLU A 269 -20.12 6.51 -22.50
N PRO A 270 -21.14 6.75 -21.65
CA PRO A 270 -20.92 6.85 -20.21
C PRO A 270 -20.73 5.46 -19.60
N PRO A 271 -19.77 5.27 -18.69
CA PRO A 271 -19.64 4.03 -17.95
C PRO A 271 -20.71 3.93 -16.87
N PHE A 272 -21.38 2.80 -16.85
CA PHE A 272 -22.36 2.39 -15.85
C PHE A 272 -21.79 2.30 -14.43
#